data_7da4d4c7888480a94a78b3dcdb86d35e
#
_entry.id   7da4d4c7888480a94a78b3dcdb86d35e
#
_cell.length_a   1.000
_cell.length_b   1.000
_cell.length_c   1.000
_cell.angle_alpha   90.00
_cell.angle_beta   90.00
_cell.angle_gamma   90.00
#
_symmetry.space_group_name_H-M   'P 1'
#
loop_
_entity.id
_entity.type
_entity.pdbx_description
1 polymer ?
#
loop_
_entity_poly.entity_id
_entity_poly.type
_entity_poly.pdbx_seq_one_letter_code
_entity_poly.pdbx_strand_id
1 'polypeptide(L)'
;MTPVGPGKTVESPSIVRSKLGRYIKHVVIIVQENRSFDNVFAGFPGADAPTFGYMKSDPTTKVPLEQITLKASQDIAHHYGDAVTAIDGNNMDGFGTPLLYGGGNVGRFAYSYLAHKDVAPYWTMAKRYVLADHMFPTILGPSFTAHLALIASTANLSSTQSLENYPTSEPWGCDAPSGTQTYLMNNQGSWSQGPFPCFTTIATMADTLDAAGVNWKYYAPAVAVGGNVGGQVWSTFDAIKKVRYGPDWTKRVISPPQQILADAQKNALPSVAWVMPDWAWSDHPATYSDAGPSWVAAIVNEIGQSKDWKSTAIFILWDDWGGFFDNVPPPQLDFRGLGIRVPCIIVSPYVRPHVSHTQYEFGSILRFTEDAFRLPRLGAMADGYTDQRAANIIDSFDFTQGPRKFRTIRSKYPTSYFLNAAASMRAPDDE
;
A
#
# COMPACT_ATOMS: atom_id res chain seq x y z
N MET A 1 -37.69 -19.17 -22.42
CA MET A 1 -36.40 -18.67 -22.96
C MET A 1 -36.45 -17.16 -22.85
N THR A 2 -35.77 -16.60 -21.83
CA THR A 2 -35.58 -15.17 -21.65
C THR A 2 -34.38 -14.69 -22.49
N PRO A 3 -34.45 -13.58 -23.21
CA PRO A 3 -33.39 -13.13 -24.07
C PRO A 3 -32.17 -12.67 -23.21
N VAL A 4 -31.00 -13.20 -23.51
CA VAL A 4 -29.71 -12.75 -22.98
C VAL A 4 -29.49 -11.33 -23.51
N GLY A 5 -29.34 -10.37 -22.60
CA GLY A 5 -29.03 -8.99 -22.93
C GLY A 5 -27.68 -8.85 -23.66
N PRO A 6 -27.46 -7.79 -24.44
CA PRO A 6 -26.26 -7.62 -25.25
C PRO A 6 -25.01 -7.60 -24.37
N GLY A 7 -24.09 -8.52 -24.65
CA GLY A 7 -22.80 -8.61 -23.97
C GLY A 7 -22.04 -7.29 -24.08
N LYS A 8 -21.45 -6.85 -22.96
CA LYS A 8 -20.56 -5.70 -22.95
C LYS A 8 -19.40 -5.97 -23.93
N THR A 9 -19.31 -5.18 -24.97
CA THR A 9 -18.14 -5.20 -25.86
C THR A 9 -16.90 -4.78 -25.06
N VAL A 10 -15.95 -5.70 -24.90
CA VAL A 10 -14.68 -5.41 -24.27
C VAL A 10 -13.91 -4.48 -25.21
N GLU A 11 -13.73 -3.23 -24.80
CA GLU A 11 -12.97 -2.24 -25.57
C GLU A 11 -11.48 -2.63 -25.63
N SER A 12 -10.82 -2.32 -26.74
CA SER A 12 -9.39 -2.62 -26.85
C SER A 12 -8.56 -1.79 -25.85
N PRO A 13 -7.42 -2.31 -25.35
CA PRO A 13 -6.57 -1.61 -24.38
C PRO A 13 -6.15 -0.19 -24.80
N SER A 14 -5.96 0.05 -26.10
CA SER A 14 -5.64 1.37 -26.63
C SER A 14 -6.78 2.37 -26.53
N ILE A 15 -8.03 1.92 -26.72
CA ILE A 15 -9.23 2.75 -26.56
C ILE A 15 -9.42 3.12 -25.09
N VAL A 16 -9.21 2.18 -24.18
CA VAL A 16 -9.28 2.38 -22.74
C VAL A 16 -8.26 3.43 -22.29
N ARG A 17 -6.99 3.32 -22.69
CA ARG A 17 -5.94 4.31 -22.41
C ARG A 17 -6.31 5.72 -22.91
N SER A 18 -6.91 5.83 -24.08
CA SER A 18 -7.29 7.13 -24.63
C SER A 18 -8.43 7.82 -23.86
N LYS A 19 -9.26 7.04 -23.17
CA LYS A 19 -10.41 7.56 -22.42
C LYS A 19 -10.07 7.91 -20.98
N LEU A 20 -9.23 7.12 -20.29
CA LEU A 20 -8.94 7.29 -18.86
C LEU A 20 -8.46 8.69 -18.52
N GLY A 21 -7.48 9.22 -19.25
CA GLY A 21 -6.95 10.56 -19.05
C GLY A 21 -7.91 11.72 -19.34
N ARG A 22 -9.13 11.45 -19.86
CA ARG A 22 -10.20 12.46 -19.96
C ARG A 22 -10.93 12.65 -18.64
N TYR A 23 -11.04 11.58 -17.85
CA TYR A 23 -11.81 11.54 -16.62
C TYR A 23 -10.93 11.69 -15.37
N ILE A 24 -9.73 11.08 -15.37
CA ILE A 24 -8.83 11.09 -14.22
C ILE A 24 -7.69 12.07 -14.49
N LYS A 25 -7.56 13.05 -13.61
CA LYS A 25 -6.51 14.09 -13.59
C LYS A 25 -5.67 14.03 -12.34
N HIS A 26 -6.17 13.33 -11.31
CA HIS A 26 -5.49 13.16 -10.04
C HIS A 26 -5.57 11.69 -9.64
N VAL A 27 -4.42 11.11 -9.35
CA VAL A 27 -4.28 9.79 -8.73
C VAL A 27 -3.63 10.00 -7.37
N VAL A 28 -4.32 9.55 -6.31
CA VAL A 28 -3.83 9.67 -4.93
C VAL A 28 -3.69 8.27 -4.36
N ILE A 29 -2.50 7.93 -3.90
CA ILE A 29 -2.15 6.64 -3.32
C ILE A 29 -1.88 6.88 -1.83
N ILE A 30 -2.79 6.42 -0.98
CA ILE A 30 -2.70 6.55 0.47
C ILE A 30 -2.24 5.21 1.00
N VAL A 31 -1.11 5.20 1.68
CA VAL A 31 -0.51 4.00 2.25
C VAL A 31 -0.71 4.02 3.76
N GLN A 32 -1.13 2.91 4.32
CA GLN A 32 -1.19 2.62 5.74
C GLN A 32 -0.29 1.41 6.03
N GLU A 33 -0.09 1.09 7.30
CA GLU A 33 0.94 0.16 7.72
C GLU A 33 0.39 -1.12 8.34
N ASN A 34 0.97 -2.19 7.90
CA ASN A 34 1.14 -3.50 8.49
C ASN A 34 -0.17 -4.18 8.96
N ARG A 35 -1.11 -4.39 8.01
CA ARG A 35 -2.34 -5.16 8.26
C ARG A 35 -2.70 -6.06 7.08
N SER A 36 -2.98 -7.33 7.37
CA SER A 36 -3.56 -8.22 6.36
C SER A 36 -4.99 -7.82 6.01
N PHE A 37 -5.50 -8.33 4.90
CA PHE A 37 -6.88 -8.09 4.50
C PHE A 37 -7.87 -8.60 5.54
N ASP A 38 -7.71 -9.82 6.03
CA ASP A 38 -8.61 -10.39 7.04
C ASP A 38 -8.54 -9.66 8.38
N ASN A 39 -7.38 -9.10 8.75
CA ASN A 39 -7.28 -8.32 9.98
C ASN A 39 -8.18 -7.08 9.96
N VAL A 40 -8.39 -6.45 8.80
CA VAL A 40 -9.22 -5.24 8.66
C VAL A 40 -10.66 -5.57 8.27
N PHE A 41 -10.87 -6.57 7.41
CA PHE A 41 -12.16 -6.82 6.74
C PHE A 41 -12.78 -8.19 7.01
N ALA A 42 -12.31 -8.96 8.02
CA ALA A 42 -12.95 -10.23 8.39
C ALA A 42 -14.47 -10.09 8.51
N GLY A 43 -15.21 -10.95 7.80
CA GLY A 43 -16.68 -10.94 7.77
C GLY A 43 -17.30 -9.82 6.92
N PHE A 44 -16.54 -9.10 6.09
CA PHE A 44 -17.11 -8.09 5.18
C PHE A 44 -18.01 -8.77 4.13
N PRO A 45 -19.27 -8.33 3.98
CA PRO A 45 -20.22 -8.98 3.10
C PRO A 45 -19.79 -9.02 1.63
N GLY A 46 -19.69 -10.19 1.06
CA GLY A 46 -19.32 -10.41 -0.34
C GLY A 46 -17.82 -10.45 -0.61
N ALA A 47 -16.98 -10.24 0.40
CA ALA A 47 -15.53 -10.42 0.27
C ALA A 47 -15.11 -11.85 0.68
N ASP A 48 -13.99 -12.30 0.15
CA ASP A 48 -13.30 -13.50 0.64
C ASP A 48 -12.57 -13.16 1.94
N ALA A 49 -13.31 -13.16 3.05
CA ALA A 49 -12.88 -12.68 4.36
C ALA A 49 -13.54 -13.49 5.49
N PRO A 50 -13.11 -14.73 5.73
CA PRO A 50 -13.66 -15.57 6.76
C PRO A 50 -13.40 -14.99 8.17
N THR A 51 -14.20 -15.40 9.14
CA THR A 51 -14.02 -15.05 10.56
C THR A 51 -13.31 -16.16 11.34
N PHE A 52 -12.64 -17.04 10.66
CA PHE A 52 -11.85 -18.14 11.23
C PHE A 52 -10.68 -18.50 10.31
N GLY A 53 -9.65 -19.11 10.88
CA GLY A 53 -8.55 -19.73 10.17
C GLY A 53 -8.29 -21.15 10.67
N TYR A 54 -7.12 -21.68 10.34
CA TYR A 54 -6.60 -22.94 10.86
C TYR A 54 -5.18 -22.72 11.39
N MET A 55 -4.75 -23.55 12.33
CA MET A 55 -3.38 -23.51 12.84
C MET A 55 -2.65 -24.80 12.47
N LYS A 56 -1.38 -24.70 12.11
CA LYS A 56 -0.50 -25.83 11.76
C LYS A 56 -0.48 -26.91 12.83
N SER A 57 -0.62 -26.54 14.11
CA SER A 57 -0.69 -27.48 15.23
C SER A 57 -1.97 -28.33 15.24
N ASP A 58 -3.04 -27.85 14.61
CA ASP A 58 -4.31 -28.56 14.42
C ASP A 58 -5.02 -28.04 13.15
N PRO A 59 -4.63 -28.51 11.95
CA PRO A 59 -5.15 -28.00 10.69
C PRO A 59 -6.59 -28.44 10.39
N THR A 60 -7.21 -29.22 11.27
CA THR A 60 -8.60 -29.73 11.11
C THR A 60 -9.61 -28.92 11.90
N THR A 61 -9.18 -28.23 12.94
CA THR A 61 -10.07 -27.44 13.83
C THR A 61 -10.06 -25.97 13.43
N LYS A 62 -11.25 -25.40 13.22
CA LYS A 62 -11.43 -23.97 12.97
C LYS A 62 -11.02 -23.16 14.19
N VAL A 63 -10.16 -22.18 13.97
CA VAL A 63 -9.74 -21.18 14.96
C VAL A 63 -10.51 -19.90 14.68
N PRO A 64 -11.49 -19.50 15.48
CA PRO A 64 -12.16 -18.21 15.33
C PRO A 64 -11.17 -17.06 15.44
N LEU A 65 -11.30 -16.05 14.58
CA LEU A 65 -10.54 -14.81 14.71
C LEU A 65 -11.02 -14.05 15.95
N GLU A 66 -10.07 -13.55 16.74
CA GLU A 66 -10.36 -12.78 17.96
C GLU A 66 -10.37 -11.28 17.67
N GLN A 67 -11.34 -10.57 18.25
CA GLN A 67 -11.41 -9.12 18.07
C GLN A 67 -10.35 -8.42 18.90
N ILE A 68 -9.55 -7.58 18.25
CA ILE A 68 -8.57 -6.70 18.90
C ILE A 68 -8.91 -5.23 18.65
N THR A 69 -8.32 -4.34 19.45
CA THR A 69 -8.38 -2.89 19.21
C THR A 69 -7.21 -2.46 18.33
N LEU A 70 -7.40 -1.38 17.58
CA LEU A 70 -6.31 -0.73 16.82
C LEU A 70 -5.18 -0.22 17.74
N LYS A 71 -5.45 -0.06 19.03
CA LYS A 71 -4.48 0.34 20.07
C LYS A 71 -3.74 -0.83 20.72
N ALA A 72 -3.84 -2.03 20.18
CA ALA A 72 -3.11 -3.18 20.71
C ALA A 72 -1.61 -2.89 20.74
N SER A 73 -0.95 -3.38 21.77
CA SER A 73 0.47 -3.11 22.03
C SER A 73 1.43 -4.14 21.42
N GLN A 74 0.86 -5.24 20.93
CA GLN A 74 1.65 -6.32 20.35
C GLN A 74 1.94 -6.05 18.89
N ASP A 75 3.14 -6.33 18.52
CA ASP A 75 3.64 -6.30 17.17
C ASP A 75 4.22 -7.66 16.79
N ILE A 76 4.05 -8.08 15.55
CA ILE A 76 4.38 -9.43 15.09
C ILE A 76 5.50 -9.33 14.06
N ALA A 77 6.53 -10.14 14.20
CA ALA A 77 7.58 -10.26 13.20
C ALA A 77 6.99 -10.68 11.84
N HIS A 78 7.33 -9.95 10.80
CA HIS A 78 6.76 -10.15 9.46
C HIS A 78 7.77 -9.97 8.32
N HIS A 79 9.04 -10.31 8.59
CA HIS A 79 10.06 -10.44 7.55
C HIS A 79 9.70 -11.53 6.54
N TYR A 80 10.46 -11.62 5.46
CA TYR A 80 10.30 -12.66 4.45
C TYR A 80 10.22 -14.09 5.04
N GLY A 81 11.10 -14.43 5.98
CA GLY A 81 11.11 -15.75 6.63
C GLY A 81 9.86 -16.04 7.45
N ASP A 82 9.31 -15.01 8.12
CA ASP A 82 8.07 -15.10 8.87
C ASP A 82 6.88 -15.31 7.94
N ALA A 83 6.85 -14.59 6.81
CA ALA A 83 5.82 -14.76 5.79
C ALA A 83 5.84 -16.15 5.16
N VAL A 84 7.02 -16.68 4.81
CA VAL A 84 7.17 -18.06 4.32
C VAL A 84 6.67 -19.08 5.36
N THR A 85 6.97 -18.84 6.64
CA THR A 85 6.50 -19.69 7.75
C THR A 85 4.98 -19.62 7.89
N ALA A 86 4.40 -18.43 7.81
CA ALA A 86 2.96 -18.21 7.93
C ALA A 86 2.16 -18.85 6.78
N ILE A 87 2.68 -18.75 5.55
CA ILE A 87 2.08 -19.33 4.34
C ILE A 87 2.11 -20.85 4.38
N ASP A 88 3.14 -21.45 4.95
CA ASP A 88 3.34 -22.92 5.09
C ASP A 88 2.98 -23.70 3.81
N GLY A 89 3.65 -23.41 2.71
CA GLY A 89 3.44 -24.09 1.44
C GLY A 89 2.04 -23.89 0.84
N ASN A 90 1.35 -22.81 1.12
CA ASN A 90 -0.03 -22.44 0.74
C ASN A 90 -1.13 -22.99 1.66
N ASN A 91 -0.82 -23.59 2.79
CA ASN A 91 -1.83 -24.01 3.77
C ASN A 91 -2.44 -22.82 4.55
N MET A 92 -1.72 -21.70 4.62
CA MET A 92 -2.14 -20.49 5.36
C MET A 92 -2.47 -20.78 6.83
N ASP A 93 -1.70 -21.63 7.47
CA ASP A 93 -1.94 -22.09 8.83
C ASP A 93 -0.75 -21.90 9.81
N GLY A 94 0.37 -21.35 9.31
CA GLY A 94 1.58 -21.12 10.09
C GLY A 94 1.64 -19.80 10.86
N PHE A 95 0.63 -18.94 10.84
CA PHE A 95 0.61 -17.60 11.42
C PHE A 95 0.82 -17.55 12.96
N GLY A 96 0.59 -18.65 13.65
CA GLY A 96 0.88 -18.75 15.07
C GLY A 96 2.35 -18.99 15.43
N THR A 97 3.23 -19.09 14.43
CA THR A 97 4.65 -19.46 14.61
C THR A 97 5.61 -18.26 14.71
N PRO A 98 5.43 -17.13 13.97
CA PRO A 98 6.27 -15.97 14.12
C PRO A 98 6.38 -15.47 15.57
N LEU A 99 7.39 -14.68 15.84
CA LEU A 99 7.60 -14.12 17.17
C LEU A 99 6.93 -12.74 17.30
N LEU A 100 6.62 -12.35 18.52
CA LEU A 100 6.32 -10.94 18.81
C LEU A 100 7.61 -10.15 18.90
N TYR A 101 7.62 -8.92 18.38
CA TYR A 101 8.69 -7.98 18.70
C TYR A 101 8.70 -7.72 20.21
N GLY A 102 9.87 -7.83 20.81
CA GLY A 102 10.00 -7.87 22.29
C GLY A 102 10.00 -9.27 22.90
N GLY A 103 9.82 -10.31 22.08
CA GLY A 103 9.96 -11.72 22.45
C GLY A 103 8.65 -12.41 22.82
N GLY A 104 8.63 -13.72 22.64
CA GLY A 104 7.50 -14.58 22.90
C GLY A 104 6.79 -15.03 21.61
N ASN A 105 6.06 -16.13 21.71
CA ASN A 105 5.30 -16.67 20.59
C ASN A 105 4.02 -15.85 20.34
N VAL A 106 3.74 -15.55 19.10
CA VAL A 106 2.52 -14.84 18.70
C VAL A 106 1.26 -15.68 18.97
N GLY A 107 1.32 -16.98 18.72
CA GLY A 107 0.21 -17.90 18.97
C GLY A 107 -1.09 -17.45 18.30
N ARG A 108 -2.18 -17.39 19.08
CA ARG A 108 -3.50 -17.00 18.58
C ARG A 108 -3.66 -15.51 18.29
N PHE A 109 -2.74 -14.65 18.76
CA PHE A 109 -2.85 -13.20 18.52
C PHE A 109 -2.80 -12.86 17.03
N ALA A 110 -2.03 -13.59 16.22
CA ALA A 110 -2.04 -13.41 14.77
C ALA A 110 -3.43 -13.66 14.14
N TYR A 111 -4.23 -14.56 14.72
CA TYR A 111 -5.59 -14.87 14.28
C TYR A 111 -6.58 -13.86 14.86
N SER A 112 -6.46 -12.62 14.46
CA SER A 112 -7.27 -11.54 15.00
C SER A 112 -7.77 -10.58 13.92
N TYR A 113 -8.85 -9.86 14.24
CA TYR A 113 -9.40 -8.81 13.41
C TYR A 113 -9.67 -7.54 14.22
N LEU A 114 -9.57 -6.39 13.57
CA LEU A 114 -9.79 -5.09 14.18
C LEU A 114 -11.26 -4.84 14.50
N ALA A 115 -11.53 -4.30 15.68
CA ALA A 115 -12.88 -3.94 16.09
C ALA A 115 -13.51 -2.99 15.06
N HIS A 116 -14.69 -3.34 14.53
CA HIS A 116 -15.39 -2.55 13.49
C HIS A 116 -15.57 -1.08 13.85
N LYS A 117 -15.74 -0.75 15.14
CA LYS A 117 -15.85 0.64 15.60
C LYS A 117 -14.56 1.43 15.39
N ASP A 118 -13.39 0.78 15.45
CA ASP A 118 -12.10 1.41 15.31
C ASP A 118 -11.80 1.67 13.81
N VAL A 119 -12.23 0.76 12.93
CA VAL A 119 -12.03 0.83 11.48
C VAL A 119 -13.28 1.26 10.69
N ALA A 120 -14.27 1.84 11.35
CA ALA A 120 -15.54 2.23 10.76
C ALA A 120 -15.42 3.14 9.51
N PRO A 121 -14.48 4.07 9.42
CA PRO A 121 -14.25 4.85 8.19
C PRO A 121 -13.90 3.98 7.00
N TYR A 122 -13.02 2.98 7.14
CA TYR A 122 -12.63 2.05 6.07
C TYR A 122 -13.82 1.22 5.60
N TRP A 123 -14.58 0.63 6.53
CA TRP A 123 -15.80 -0.12 6.22
C TRP A 123 -16.86 0.75 5.52
N THR A 124 -16.96 2.03 5.90
CA THR A 124 -17.87 2.98 5.25
C THR A 124 -17.44 3.25 3.81
N MET A 125 -16.14 3.43 3.56
CA MET A 125 -15.60 3.63 2.22
C MET A 125 -15.75 2.38 1.36
N ALA A 126 -15.40 1.21 1.89
CA ALA A 126 -15.57 -0.08 1.22
C ALA A 126 -17.03 -0.34 0.80
N LYS A 127 -18.01 -0.03 1.67
CA LYS A 127 -19.44 -0.14 1.35
C LYS A 127 -19.95 0.87 0.32
N ARG A 128 -19.29 2.02 0.17
CA ARG A 128 -19.74 3.10 -0.73
C ARG A 128 -19.03 3.14 -2.07
N TYR A 129 -17.86 2.50 -2.12
CA TYR A 129 -16.96 2.49 -3.27
C TYR A 129 -16.55 1.05 -3.59
N VAL A 130 -15.33 0.80 -3.99
CA VAL A 130 -14.87 -0.56 -4.30
C VAL A 130 -13.96 -1.06 -3.19
N LEU A 131 -14.19 -2.29 -2.74
CA LEU A 131 -13.25 -3.06 -1.95
C LEU A 131 -12.62 -4.10 -2.88
N ALA A 132 -11.32 -4.00 -3.12
CA ALA A 132 -10.57 -5.04 -3.83
C ALA A 132 -10.07 -6.05 -2.80
N ASP A 133 -10.63 -7.24 -2.80
CA ASP A 133 -10.34 -8.27 -1.80
C ASP A 133 -9.21 -9.21 -2.21
N HIS A 134 -8.57 -8.96 -3.34
CA HIS A 134 -7.42 -9.69 -3.85
C HIS A 134 -6.31 -8.71 -4.27
N MET A 135 -5.92 -7.81 -3.36
CA MET A 135 -4.74 -6.96 -3.51
C MET A 135 -3.56 -7.59 -2.77
N PHE A 136 -2.45 -7.72 -3.46
CA PHE A 136 -1.22 -8.31 -2.94
C PHE A 136 -0.07 -7.31 -3.05
N PRO A 137 0.79 -7.16 -2.03
CA PRO A 137 2.09 -6.53 -2.23
C PRO A 137 2.84 -7.20 -3.39
N THR A 138 3.50 -6.41 -4.21
CA THR A 138 4.21 -6.93 -5.41
C THR A 138 5.32 -7.92 -5.04
N ILE A 139 5.78 -7.88 -3.79
CA ILE A 139 6.92 -8.67 -3.29
C ILE A 139 6.54 -9.26 -1.94
N LEU A 140 6.89 -10.52 -1.72
CA LEU A 140 6.81 -11.15 -0.41
C LEU A 140 7.98 -10.63 0.45
N GLY A 141 7.75 -9.60 1.24
CA GLY A 141 8.77 -8.96 2.07
C GLY A 141 8.17 -7.88 2.96
N PRO A 142 8.98 -7.29 3.83
CA PRO A 142 8.54 -6.24 4.76
C PRO A 142 8.43 -4.87 4.09
N SER A 143 8.09 -3.87 4.89
CA SER A 143 7.75 -2.51 4.45
C SER A 143 8.79 -1.85 3.53
N PHE A 144 10.10 -2.04 3.74
CA PHE A 144 11.12 -1.43 2.88
C PHE A 144 10.96 -1.80 1.41
N THR A 145 10.78 -3.10 1.13
CA THR A 145 10.61 -3.59 -0.25
C THR A 145 9.21 -3.30 -0.79
N ALA A 146 8.20 -3.32 0.06
CA ALA A 146 6.83 -2.98 -0.29
C ALA A 146 6.68 -1.51 -0.70
N HIS A 147 7.23 -0.58 0.10
CA HIS A 147 7.24 0.84 -0.24
C HIS A 147 8.04 1.14 -1.51
N LEU A 148 9.16 0.44 -1.73
CA LEU A 148 9.91 0.59 -2.99
C LEU A 148 9.07 0.14 -4.20
N ALA A 149 8.33 -0.97 -4.07
CA ALA A 149 7.44 -1.43 -5.12
C ALA A 149 6.28 -0.45 -5.40
N LEU A 150 5.84 0.34 -4.43
CA LEU A 150 4.81 1.38 -4.60
C LEU A 150 5.26 2.58 -5.44
N ILE A 151 6.55 2.77 -5.64
CA ILE A 151 7.08 3.85 -6.50
C ILE A 151 7.75 3.33 -7.76
N ALA A 152 8.14 2.04 -7.79
CA ALA A 152 8.94 1.46 -8.86
C ALA A 152 8.32 0.19 -9.48
N SER A 153 7.26 -0.40 -8.91
CA SER A 153 6.71 -1.69 -9.37
C SER A 153 7.72 -2.85 -9.30
N THR A 154 8.82 -2.66 -8.57
CA THR A 154 9.89 -3.65 -8.41
C THR A 154 10.73 -3.35 -7.17
N ALA A 155 11.43 -4.36 -6.66
CA ALA A 155 12.60 -4.21 -5.79
C ALA A 155 13.79 -5.00 -6.34
N ASN A 156 13.74 -5.39 -7.61
CA ASN A 156 14.86 -6.05 -8.27
C ASN A 156 15.99 -5.07 -8.56
N LEU A 157 17.21 -5.54 -8.35
CA LEU A 157 18.43 -4.86 -8.80
C LEU A 157 18.93 -5.42 -10.14
N SER A 158 18.45 -6.62 -10.52
CA SER A 158 18.69 -7.27 -11.82
C SER A 158 17.60 -8.30 -12.10
N SER A 159 17.64 -8.92 -13.27
CA SER A 159 16.72 -10.01 -13.65
C SER A 159 16.78 -11.25 -12.73
N THR A 160 17.82 -11.39 -11.91
CA THR A 160 18.06 -12.56 -11.06
C THR A 160 18.25 -12.24 -9.57
N GLN A 161 18.19 -10.98 -9.18
CA GLN A 161 18.39 -10.55 -7.79
C GLN A 161 17.39 -9.49 -7.38
N SER A 162 16.78 -9.68 -6.23
CA SER A 162 15.84 -8.77 -5.57
C SER A 162 16.30 -8.39 -4.18
N LEU A 163 15.94 -7.19 -3.76
CA LEU A 163 15.95 -6.80 -2.36
C LEU A 163 14.87 -7.58 -1.62
N GLU A 164 15.14 -8.00 -0.38
CA GLU A 164 14.21 -8.83 0.37
C GLU A 164 13.89 -8.34 1.79
N ASN A 165 14.81 -7.83 2.52
CA ASN A 165 14.60 -7.36 3.88
C ASN A 165 15.02 -5.90 4.04
N TYR A 166 14.95 -5.41 5.28
CA TYR A 166 15.47 -4.10 5.64
C TYR A 166 16.98 -4.01 5.46
N PRO A 167 17.52 -2.81 5.18
CA PRO A 167 18.95 -2.54 5.30
C PRO A 167 19.45 -2.75 6.73
N THR A 168 20.75 -3.00 6.86
CA THR A 168 21.40 -3.35 8.14
C THR A 168 21.44 -2.23 9.17
N SER A 169 21.13 -1.00 8.81
CA SER A 169 21.17 0.16 9.71
C SER A 169 20.23 1.26 9.25
N GLU A 170 19.77 2.04 10.20
CA GLU A 170 18.92 3.22 10.02
C GLU A 170 19.71 4.54 9.97
N PRO A 171 19.13 5.58 9.36
CA PRO A 171 17.95 5.58 8.50
C PRO A 171 18.20 4.76 7.22
N TRP A 172 17.16 4.26 6.59
CA TRP A 172 17.30 3.51 5.35
C TRP A 172 17.30 4.44 4.14
N GLY A 173 18.10 4.14 3.15
CA GLY A 173 18.21 4.95 1.95
C GLY A 173 19.57 5.61 1.80
N CYS A 174 19.65 6.72 1.07
CA CYS A 174 20.89 7.43 0.80
C CYS A 174 21.46 8.12 2.05
N ASP A 175 20.63 8.35 3.06
CA ASP A 175 21.03 8.95 4.34
C ASP A 175 21.50 7.90 5.36
N ALA A 176 21.53 6.62 4.98
CA ALA A 176 22.03 5.54 5.84
C ALA A 176 23.48 5.74 6.25
N PRO A 177 23.90 5.25 7.44
CA PRO A 177 25.28 5.26 7.87
C PRO A 177 26.21 4.54 6.87
N SER A 178 27.45 5.01 6.78
CA SER A 178 28.46 4.36 5.92
C SER A 178 28.65 2.90 6.32
N GLY A 179 28.65 2.01 5.34
CA GLY A 179 28.75 0.56 5.55
C GLY A 179 27.42 -0.17 5.69
N THR A 180 26.28 0.55 5.70
CA THR A 180 24.96 -0.07 5.62
C THR A 180 24.85 -0.90 4.35
N GLN A 181 24.28 -2.10 4.46
CA GLN A 181 24.08 -3.04 3.37
C GLN A 181 22.62 -3.45 3.29
N THR A 182 22.16 -3.76 2.09
CA THR A 182 20.87 -4.42 1.86
C THR A 182 21.02 -5.93 1.91
N TYR A 183 19.89 -6.64 1.94
CA TYR A 183 19.83 -8.08 1.75
C TYR A 183 19.28 -8.39 0.36
N LEU A 184 19.91 -9.33 -0.34
CA LEU A 184 19.49 -9.78 -1.65
C LEU A 184 19.10 -11.25 -1.60
N MET A 185 18.05 -11.60 -2.33
CA MET A 185 17.73 -12.97 -2.69
C MET A 185 17.90 -13.13 -4.21
N ASN A 186 18.52 -14.22 -4.64
CA ASN A 186 18.61 -14.56 -6.05
C ASN A 186 17.47 -15.49 -6.47
N ASN A 187 17.36 -15.74 -7.78
CA ASN A 187 16.33 -16.59 -8.36
C ASN A 187 16.45 -18.10 -8.03
N GLN A 188 17.48 -18.50 -7.26
CA GLN A 188 17.61 -19.83 -6.68
C GLN A 188 17.26 -19.84 -5.17
N GLY A 189 16.77 -18.72 -4.62
CA GLY A 189 16.43 -18.59 -3.21
C GLY A 189 17.63 -18.44 -2.28
N SER A 190 18.83 -18.16 -2.82
CA SER A 190 20.03 -17.94 -2.00
C SER A 190 20.16 -16.49 -1.60
N TRP A 191 20.57 -16.27 -0.34
CA TRP A 191 20.73 -14.96 0.27
C TRP A 191 22.17 -14.48 0.19
N SER A 192 22.33 -13.16 0.04
CA SER A 192 23.61 -12.47 0.09
C SER A 192 23.46 -11.05 0.59
N GLN A 193 24.54 -10.44 1.04
CA GLN A 193 24.59 -9.01 1.28
C GLN A 193 24.57 -8.27 -0.06
N GLY A 194 23.82 -7.17 -0.08
CA GLY A 194 23.63 -6.31 -1.23
C GLY A 194 24.36 -4.96 -1.10
N PRO A 195 24.13 -4.07 -2.06
CA PRO A 195 24.76 -2.76 -2.07
C PRO A 195 24.22 -1.86 -0.95
N PHE A 196 24.88 -0.73 -0.76
CA PHE A 196 24.37 0.39 0.02
C PHE A 196 23.00 0.83 -0.50
N PRO A 197 22.00 1.15 0.36
CA PRO A 197 20.61 1.36 -0.03
C PRO A 197 20.34 2.70 -0.72
N CYS A 198 21.21 3.12 -1.64
CA CYS A 198 21.07 4.34 -2.42
C CYS A 198 21.17 4.03 -3.92
N PHE A 199 20.05 3.70 -4.53
CA PHE A 199 19.99 3.06 -5.85
C PHE A 199 20.08 4.06 -6.99
N THR A 200 20.79 3.65 -8.06
CA THR A 200 20.93 4.42 -9.31
C THR A 200 20.27 3.74 -10.49
N THR A 201 19.93 2.48 -10.37
CA THR A 201 19.46 1.62 -11.47
C THR A 201 17.97 1.35 -11.46
N ILE A 202 17.29 1.60 -10.33
CA ILE A 202 15.84 1.40 -10.23
C ILE A 202 15.12 2.57 -10.91
N ALA A 203 14.38 2.29 -11.98
CA ALA A 203 13.48 3.25 -12.59
C ALA A 203 12.21 3.39 -11.73
N THR A 204 11.75 4.61 -11.54
CA THR A 204 10.59 4.92 -10.71
C THR A 204 9.53 5.71 -11.47
N MET A 205 8.33 5.80 -10.92
CA MET A 205 7.29 6.66 -11.48
C MET A 205 7.72 8.13 -11.58
N ALA A 206 8.61 8.61 -10.70
CA ALA A 206 9.14 9.98 -10.81
C ALA A 206 9.80 10.22 -12.16
N ASP A 207 10.53 9.24 -12.70
CA ASP A 207 11.20 9.35 -14.01
C ASP A 207 10.23 9.60 -15.15
N THR A 208 9.18 8.79 -15.20
CA THR A 208 8.21 8.85 -16.29
C THR A 208 7.31 10.07 -16.17
N LEU A 209 6.97 10.47 -14.92
CA LEU A 209 6.18 11.66 -14.63
C LEU A 209 6.96 12.94 -15.02
N ASP A 210 8.21 13.05 -14.63
CA ASP A 210 9.06 14.20 -14.96
C ASP A 210 9.30 14.32 -16.46
N ALA A 211 9.61 13.20 -17.12
CA ALA A 211 9.79 13.17 -18.58
C ALA A 211 8.54 13.62 -19.33
N ALA A 212 7.35 13.35 -18.79
CA ALA A 212 6.07 13.76 -19.36
C ALA A 212 5.58 15.14 -18.87
N GLY A 213 6.30 15.81 -17.98
CA GLY A 213 5.88 17.07 -17.36
C GLY A 213 4.64 16.94 -16.49
N VAL A 214 4.36 15.77 -15.96
CA VAL A 214 3.23 15.50 -15.07
C VAL A 214 3.62 15.85 -13.64
N ASN A 215 2.84 16.73 -13.00
CA ASN A 215 3.13 17.17 -11.64
C ASN A 215 2.84 16.06 -10.62
N TRP A 216 3.81 15.79 -9.74
CA TRP A 216 3.66 14.81 -8.68
C TRP A 216 4.19 15.32 -7.34
N LYS A 217 3.73 14.74 -6.25
CA LYS A 217 4.24 14.96 -4.89
C LYS A 217 4.22 13.66 -4.09
N TYR A 218 5.19 13.55 -3.19
CA TYR A 218 5.29 12.49 -2.22
C TYR A 218 5.21 13.10 -0.82
N TYR A 219 4.11 12.90 -0.13
CA TYR A 219 3.87 13.44 1.20
C TYR A 219 4.25 12.41 2.25
N ALA A 220 5.27 12.71 3.04
CA ALA A 220 5.78 11.79 4.06
C ALA A 220 6.38 12.55 5.25
N PRO A 221 6.55 11.91 6.41
CA PRO A 221 7.38 12.47 7.48
C PRO A 221 8.80 12.75 7.00
N ALA A 222 9.47 13.74 7.60
CA ALA A 222 10.86 14.03 7.27
C ALA A 222 11.76 12.87 7.68
N VAL A 223 12.78 12.54 6.88
CA VAL A 223 13.73 11.45 7.16
C VAL A 223 14.40 11.63 8.51
N ALA A 224 14.91 12.85 8.77
CA ALA A 224 15.48 13.21 10.07
C ALA A 224 15.23 14.68 10.40
N VAL A 225 15.01 14.99 11.65
CA VAL A 225 14.91 16.37 12.16
C VAL A 225 15.61 16.45 13.50
N GLY A 226 16.62 17.32 13.64
CA GLY A 226 17.29 17.58 14.91
C GLY A 226 17.96 16.35 15.52
N GLY A 227 18.42 15.41 14.71
CA GLY A 227 19.06 14.16 15.15
C GLY A 227 18.08 12.99 15.42
N ASN A 228 16.77 13.23 15.29
CA ASN A 228 15.77 12.17 15.36
C ASN A 228 15.41 11.68 13.97
N VAL A 229 15.35 10.37 13.80
CA VAL A 229 14.94 9.70 12.55
C VAL A 229 13.44 9.56 12.56
N GLY A 230 12.74 10.19 11.61
CA GLY A 230 11.28 10.24 11.63
C GLY A 230 10.59 9.61 10.43
N GLY A 231 11.23 9.57 9.29
CA GLY A 231 10.58 9.17 8.04
C GLY A 231 11.05 7.85 7.45
N GLN A 232 12.28 7.48 7.69
CA GLN A 232 12.90 6.22 7.21
C GLN A 232 12.26 5.65 5.93
N VAL A 233 11.75 4.42 5.97
CA VAL A 233 11.10 3.74 4.84
C VAL A 233 9.94 4.52 4.26
N TRP A 234 9.23 5.30 5.05
CA TRP A 234 8.12 6.14 4.55
C TRP A 234 8.60 7.28 3.64
N SER A 235 9.86 7.63 3.70
CA SER A 235 10.50 8.55 2.74
C SER A 235 11.22 7.77 1.63
N THR A 236 10.53 6.83 1.00
CA THR A 236 11.08 5.82 0.06
C THR A 236 11.96 6.40 -1.04
N PHE A 237 11.65 7.62 -1.52
CA PHE A 237 12.51 8.31 -2.48
C PHE A 237 13.90 8.68 -1.93
N ASP A 238 14.12 8.55 -0.61
CA ASP A 238 15.46 8.63 -0.05
C ASP A 238 16.38 7.50 -0.56
N ALA A 239 15.83 6.33 -0.88
CA ALA A 239 16.60 5.24 -1.47
C ALA A 239 16.94 5.46 -2.97
N ILE A 240 16.40 6.48 -3.62
CA ILE A 240 16.60 6.76 -5.04
C ILE A 240 17.55 7.95 -5.21
N LYS A 241 18.82 7.66 -5.51
CA LYS A 241 19.92 8.63 -5.52
C LYS A 241 19.62 9.92 -6.28
N LYS A 242 19.04 9.82 -7.48
CA LYS A 242 18.74 10.98 -8.33
C LYS A 242 17.64 11.87 -7.75
N VAL A 243 16.69 11.31 -7.01
CA VAL A 243 15.65 12.08 -6.31
C VAL A 243 16.25 12.69 -5.05
N ARG A 244 16.92 11.89 -4.21
CA ARG A 244 17.45 12.35 -2.92
C ARG A 244 18.44 13.52 -3.08
N TYR A 245 19.33 13.47 -4.05
CA TYR A 245 20.31 14.51 -4.30
C TYR A 245 19.95 15.43 -5.46
N GLY A 246 18.78 15.24 -6.06
CA GLY A 246 18.27 16.06 -7.15
C GLY A 246 17.29 17.15 -6.68
N PRO A 247 16.81 17.98 -7.62
CA PRO A 247 15.87 19.05 -7.31
C PRO A 247 14.50 18.55 -6.84
N ASP A 248 14.14 17.30 -7.13
CA ASP A 248 12.82 16.75 -6.77
C ASP A 248 12.68 16.51 -5.27
N TRP A 249 13.78 16.24 -4.56
CA TRP A 249 13.75 16.12 -3.11
C TRP A 249 13.13 17.35 -2.45
N THR A 250 13.54 18.52 -2.83
CA THR A 250 13.03 19.77 -2.25
C THR A 250 11.71 20.25 -2.83
N LYS A 251 11.40 19.83 -4.08
CA LYS A 251 10.20 20.31 -4.78
C LYS A 251 9.02 19.37 -4.71
N ARG A 252 9.27 18.05 -4.59
CA ARG A 252 8.29 16.99 -4.73
C ARG A 252 8.08 16.17 -3.48
N VAL A 253 9.14 15.95 -2.67
CA VAL A 253 9.02 15.26 -1.38
C VAL A 253 8.64 16.28 -0.32
N ILE A 254 7.41 16.18 0.16
CA ILE A 254 6.76 17.19 1.00
C ILE A 254 6.62 16.65 2.43
N SER A 255 7.18 17.37 3.37
CA SER A 255 7.02 17.13 4.80
C SER A 255 6.53 18.39 5.50
N PRO A 256 5.65 18.26 6.48
CA PRO A 256 5.03 17.03 6.98
C PRO A 256 3.87 16.53 6.08
N PRO A 257 3.42 15.24 6.22
CA PRO A 257 2.45 14.63 5.31
C PRO A 257 1.07 15.30 5.32
N GLN A 258 0.65 15.93 6.41
CA GLN A 258 -0.62 16.66 6.48
C GLN A 258 -0.74 17.85 5.52
N GLN A 259 0.35 18.24 4.84
CA GLN A 259 0.29 19.25 3.78
C GLN A 259 -0.67 18.84 2.65
N ILE A 260 -0.92 17.54 2.43
CA ILE A 260 -1.92 17.05 1.47
C ILE A 260 -3.33 17.63 1.77
N LEU A 261 -3.69 17.76 3.04
CA LEU A 261 -4.99 18.32 3.45
C LEU A 261 -5.09 19.79 3.03
N ALA A 262 -4.04 20.57 3.27
CA ALA A 262 -3.99 21.98 2.86
C ALA A 262 -4.00 22.15 1.34
N ASP A 263 -3.31 21.27 0.61
CA ASP A 263 -3.30 21.29 -0.86
C ASP A 263 -4.70 20.95 -1.42
N ALA A 264 -5.39 19.95 -0.86
CA ALA A 264 -6.76 19.61 -1.24
C ALA A 264 -7.74 20.78 -0.97
N GLN A 265 -7.68 21.40 0.20
CA GLN A 265 -8.50 22.58 0.55
C GLN A 265 -8.31 23.74 -0.43
N LYS A 266 -7.10 23.92 -0.92
CA LYS A 266 -6.76 24.97 -1.90
C LYS A 266 -7.05 24.58 -3.35
N ASN A 267 -7.58 23.40 -3.63
CA ASN A 267 -7.72 22.80 -4.97
C ASN A 267 -6.36 22.80 -5.73
N ALA A 268 -5.31 22.39 -5.04
CA ALA A 268 -3.93 22.38 -5.52
C ALA A 268 -3.34 20.96 -5.46
N LEU A 269 -4.18 19.92 -5.61
CA LEU A 269 -3.70 18.55 -5.69
C LEU A 269 -2.74 18.38 -6.87
N PRO A 270 -1.62 17.67 -6.71
CA PRO A 270 -0.81 17.27 -7.86
C PRO A 270 -1.56 16.24 -8.72
N SER A 271 -1.05 16.00 -9.91
CA SER A 271 -1.61 14.95 -10.79
C SER A 271 -1.40 13.56 -10.19
N VAL A 272 -0.26 13.32 -9.53
CA VAL A 272 -0.01 12.07 -8.80
C VAL A 272 0.48 12.40 -7.40
N ALA A 273 -0.12 11.78 -6.39
CA ALA A 273 0.24 11.94 -4.98
C ALA A 273 0.43 10.58 -4.33
N TRP A 274 1.54 10.37 -3.65
CA TRP A 274 1.71 9.35 -2.62
C TRP A 274 1.57 10.03 -1.27
N VAL A 275 0.87 9.39 -0.34
CA VAL A 275 0.62 9.94 0.99
C VAL A 275 0.92 8.87 2.02
N MET A 276 2.03 9.06 2.71
CA MET A 276 2.47 8.23 3.83
C MET A 276 1.92 8.81 5.14
N PRO A 277 1.69 8.00 6.15
CA PRO A 277 1.23 8.47 7.46
C PRO A 277 2.38 9.07 8.28
N ASP A 278 2.04 9.67 9.40
CA ASP A 278 2.92 9.78 10.57
C ASP A 278 2.69 8.54 11.46
N TRP A 279 3.64 8.17 12.30
CA TRP A 279 3.56 6.98 13.16
C TRP A 279 2.21 6.81 13.84
N ALA A 280 1.71 7.88 14.49
CA ALA A 280 0.46 7.82 15.25
C ALA A 280 -0.79 7.65 14.38
N TRP A 281 -0.68 7.74 13.06
CA TRP A 281 -1.81 7.66 12.10
C TRP A 281 -1.68 6.52 11.10
N SER A 282 -0.69 5.65 11.29
CA SER A 282 -0.29 4.65 10.31
C SER A 282 -1.11 3.36 10.35
N ASP A 283 -1.86 3.08 11.40
CA ASP A 283 -2.46 1.76 11.72
C ASP A 283 -1.45 0.69 12.14
N HIS A 284 -0.14 1.00 12.10
CA HIS A 284 0.90 0.07 12.50
C HIS A 284 0.58 -0.53 13.90
N PRO A 285 0.81 -1.82 14.11
CA PRO A 285 0.75 -2.41 15.44
C PRO A 285 1.63 -1.62 16.42
N ALA A 286 1.33 -1.68 17.70
CA ALA A 286 2.05 -0.96 18.76
C ALA A 286 2.11 0.58 18.65
N THR A 287 1.36 1.23 17.76
CA THR A 287 1.25 2.69 17.75
C THR A 287 0.50 3.25 18.97
N TYR A 288 -0.28 2.40 19.66
CA TYR A 288 -1.21 2.78 20.73
C TYR A 288 -2.24 3.83 20.29
N SER A 289 -2.47 3.98 19.00
CA SER A 289 -3.33 4.98 18.39
C SER A 289 -4.49 4.34 17.62
N ASP A 290 -5.59 5.07 17.49
CA ASP A 290 -6.73 4.73 16.66
C ASP A 290 -7.04 5.86 15.65
N ALA A 291 -6.01 6.65 15.33
CA ALA A 291 -6.18 7.83 14.49
C ALA A 291 -6.09 7.54 12.98
N GLY A 292 -5.48 6.42 12.56
CA GLY A 292 -5.26 6.10 11.14
C GLY A 292 -6.52 6.12 10.28
N PRO A 293 -7.62 5.44 10.66
CA PRO A 293 -8.86 5.49 9.88
C PRO A 293 -9.44 6.90 9.74
N SER A 294 -9.22 7.77 10.75
CA SER A 294 -9.63 9.17 10.69
C SER A 294 -8.70 10.02 9.82
N TRP A 295 -7.39 9.71 9.79
CA TRP A 295 -6.41 10.33 8.90
C TRP A 295 -6.80 10.11 7.43
N VAL A 296 -7.02 8.87 7.07
CA VAL A 296 -7.47 8.52 5.71
C VAL A 296 -8.81 9.17 5.37
N ALA A 297 -9.77 9.14 6.31
CA ALA A 297 -11.05 9.80 6.11
C ALA A 297 -10.91 11.33 5.95
N ALA A 298 -9.98 11.99 6.65
CA ALA A 298 -9.70 13.41 6.49
C ALA A 298 -9.22 13.72 5.07
N ILE A 299 -8.25 12.96 4.55
CA ILE A 299 -7.76 13.13 3.17
C ILE A 299 -8.89 12.95 2.16
N VAL A 300 -9.63 11.84 2.27
CA VAL A 300 -10.75 11.54 1.36
C VAL A 300 -11.84 12.61 1.43
N ASN A 301 -12.13 13.15 2.63
CA ASN A 301 -13.12 14.21 2.79
C ASN A 301 -12.66 15.53 2.16
N GLU A 302 -11.43 15.96 2.39
CA GLU A 302 -10.92 17.21 1.81
C GLU A 302 -10.90 17.13 0.27
N ILE A 303 -10.43 16.03 -0.28
CA ILE A 303 -10.46 15.79 -1.73
C ILE A 303 -11.91 15.73 -2.23
N GLY A 304 -12.77 14.99 -1.54
CA GLY A 304 -14.18 14.79 -1.93
C GLY A 304 -15.01 16.08 -1.95
N GLN A 305 -14.64 17.06 -1.12
CA GLN A 305 -15.29 18.38 -1.04
C GLN A 305 -14.62 19.40 -1.95
N SER A 306 -13.47 19.12 -2.51
CA SER A 306 -12.73 20.00 -3.43
C SER A 306 -13.31 19.94 -4.86
N LYS A 307 -12.85 20.84 -5.72
CA LYS A 307 -13.18 20.83 -7.15
C LYS A 307 -12.54 19.64 -7.86
N ASP A 308 -11.45 19.12 -7.31
CA ASP A 308 -10.67 18.04 -7.91
C ASP A 308 -11.37 16.68 -7.80
N TRP A 309 -12.36 16.54 -6.89
CA TRP A 309 -13.15 15.31 -6.73
C TRP A 309 -13.62 14.72 -8.06
N LYS A 310 -14.12 15.58 -8.96
CA LYS A 310 -14.72 15.16 -10.24
C LYS A 310 -13.76 14.41 -11.18
N SER A 311 -12.46 14.47 -10.89
CA SER A 311 -11.41 13.87 -11.72
C SER A 311 -10.37 13.12 -10.92
N THR A 312 -10.71 12.64 -9.71
CA THR A 312 -9.77 11.97 -8.81
C THR A 312 -10.08 10.48 -8.68
N ALA A 313 -9.02 9.68 -8.69
CA ALA A 313 -9.00 8.30 -8.22
C ALA A 313 -8.10 8.22 -6.99
N ILE A 314 -8.61 7.65 -5.90
CA ILE A 314 -7.88 7.45 -4.65
C ILE A 314 -7.77 5.95 -4.40
N PHE A 315 -6.57 5.46 -4.19
CA PHE A 315 -6.25 4.10 -3.80
C PHE A 315 -5.77 4.15 -2.35
N ILE A 316 -6.45 3.42 -1.46
CA ILE A 316 -6.10 3.30 -0.06
C ILE A 316 -5.68 1.86 0.17
N LEU A 317 -4.45 1.63 0.59
CA LEU A 317 -3.89 0.30 0.76
C LEU A 317 -2.94 0.27 1.96
N TRP A 318 -2.58 -0.94 2.36
CA TRP A 318 -1.53 -1.20 3.35
C TRP A 318 -0.31 -1.73 2.64
N ASP A 319 0.85 -1.47 3.18
CA ASP A 319 2.13 -1.85 2.58
C ASP A 319 2.39 -3.35 2.66
N ASP A 320 2.19 -3.94 3.84
CA ASP A 320 2.31 -5.37 4.07
C ASP A 320 1.31 -5.93 5.10
N TRP A 321 1.44 -7.21 5.42
CA TRP A 321 0.49 -8.01 6.22
C TRP A 321 0.65 -7.87 7.74
N GLY A 322 1.76 -7.33 8.25
CA GLY A 322 2.02 -7.08 9.67
C GLY A 322 1.96 -8.33 10.57
N GLY A 323 2.26 -9.50 10.05
CA GLY A 323 2.20 -10.75 10.80
C GLY A 323 0.78 -11.32 11.04
N PHE A 324 -0.28 -10.62 10.65
CA PHE A 324 -1.65 -11.03 10.87
C PHE A 324 -2.14 -12.07 9.84
N PHE A 325 -3.05 -12.93 10.31
CA PHE A 325 -3.67 -13.99 9.51
C PHE A 325 -4.36 -13.42 8.26
N ASP A 326 -4.21 -14.16 7.17
CA ASP A 326 -4.98 -14.04 5.95
C ASP A 326 -5.27 -15.44 5.38
N ASN A 327 -6.46 -15.64 4.81
CA ASN A 327 -6.90 -16.96 4.35
C ASN A 327 -6.44 -17.29 2.92
N VAL A 328 -6.01 -16.30 2.14
CA VAL A 328 -5.70 -16.48 0.72
C VAL A 328 -4.20 -16.60 0.48
N PRO A 329 -3.71 -17.74 -0.05
CA PRO A 329 -2.31 -17.89 -0.37
C PRO A 329 -1.87 -16.90 -1.46
N PRO A 330 -0.72 -16.22 -1.27
CA PRO A 330 -0.23 -15.26 -2.25
C PRO A 330 0.21 -15.97 -3.55
N PRO A 331 -0.10 -15.37 -4.72
CA PRO A 331 0.29 -15.94 -6.00
C PRO A 331 1.81 -15.94 -6.20
N GLN A 332 2.35 -17.07 -6.66
CA GLN A 332 3.76 -17.21 -7.03
C GLN A 332 3.95 -16.88 -8.51
N LEU A 333 4.14 -15.60 -8.86
CA LEU A 333 4.24 -15.14 -10.25
C LEU A 333 5.69 -15.04 -10.75
N ASP A 334 6.64 -14.95 -9.85
CA ASP A 334 8.08 -14.93 -10.12
C ASP A 334 8.83 -15.55 -8.93
N PHE A 335 10.16 -15.49 -8.91
CA PHE A 335 10.96 -16.14 -7.87
C PHE A 335 10.78 -15.54 -6.47
N ARG A 336 10.25 -14.32 -6.36
CA ARG A 336 9.98 -13.64 -5.09
C ARG A 336 8.64 -14.03 -4.50
N GLY A 337 7.63 -14.25 -5.36
CA GLY A 337 6.23 -14.34 -4.98
C GLY A 337 5.61 -12.98 -4.66
N LEU A 338 4.29 -12.90 -4.68
CA LEU A 338 3.56 -11.75 -4.14
C LEU A 338 3.51 -11.85 -2.61
N GLY A 339 3.36 -10.71 -1.95
CA GLY A 339 3.15 -10.65 -0.49
C GLY A 339 1.80 -11.20 -0.06
N ILE A 340 1.64 -11.47 1.24
CA ILE A 340 0.36 -11.82 1.85
C ILE A 340 -0.61 -10.66 1.64
N ARG A 341 -1.85 -10.98 1.33
CA ARG A 341 -2.90 -10.06 0.91
C ARG A 341 -3.12 -8.90 1.89
N VAL A 342 -3.26 -7.70 1.33
CA VAL A 342 -3.51 -6.47 2.08
C VAL A 342 -4.84 -5.83 1.66
N PRO A 343 -5.48 -5.00 2.49
CA PRO A 343 -6.67 -4.27 2.07
C PRO A 343 -6.39 -3.30 0.92
N CYS A 344 -7.36 -3.12 0.01
CA CYS A 344 -7.34 -2.03 -0.96
C CYS A 344 -8.75 -1.49 -1.18
N ILE A 345 -8.92 -0.18 -0.95
CA ILE A 345 -10.18 0.53 -1.18
C ILE A 345 -9.98 1.51 -2.32
N ILE A 346 -10.83 1.45 -3.35
CA ILE A 346 -10.77 2.33 -4.51
C ILE A 346 -11.89 3.35 -4.41
N VAL A 347 -11.55 4.62 -4.21
CA VAL A 347 -12.50 5.72 -4.03
C VAL A 347 -12.42 6.68 -5.22
N SER A 348 -13.51 6.81 -5.94
CA SER A 348 -13.61 7.73 -7.09
C SER A 348 -15.09 8.08 -7.37
N PRO A 349 -15.38 9.23 -7.97
CA PRO A 349 -16.72 9.52 -8.46
C PRO A 349 -17.16 8.58 -9.60
N TYR A 350 -16.26 7.84 -10.20
CA TYR A 350 -16.51 6.94 -11.33
C TYR A 350 -16.57 5.46 -10.95
N VAL A 351 -16.56 5.11 -9.67
CA VAL A 351 -16.79 3.72 -9.25
C VAL A 351 -18.19 3.52 -8.68
N ARG A 352 -18.72 2.30 -8.78
CA ARG A 352 -19.93 1.85 -8.10
C ARG A 352 -19.57 0.95 -6.93
N PRO A 353 -20.40 0.88 -5.86
CA PRO A 353 -20.15 -0.04 -4.77
C PRO A 353 -20.13 -1.49 -5.23
N HIS A 354 -19.02 -2.19 -5.05
CA HIS A 354 -18.89 -3.64 -5.22
C HIS A 354 -17.61 -4.14 -4.57
N VAL A 355 -17.54 -5.44 -4.38
CA VAL A 355 -16.28 -6.14 -4.08
C VAL A 355 -15.67 -6.58 -5.41
N SER A 356 -14.41 -6.21 -5.65
CA SER A 356 -13.65 -6.68 -6.80
C SER A 356 -12.81 -7.88 -6.38
N HIS A 357 -13.02 -9.03 -7.04
CA HIS A 357 -12.26 -10.26 -6.85
C HIS A 357 -11.11 -10.41 -7.86
N THR A 358 -10.81 -9.33 -8.60
CA THR A 358 -9.66 -9.35 -9.52
C THR A 358 -8.37 -9.38 -8.71
N GLN A 359 -7.47 -10.29 -9.08
CA GLN A 359 -6.12 -10.32 -8.51
C GLN A 359 -5.34 -9.09 -8.94
N TYR A 360 -5.11 -8.18 -8.01
CA TYR A 360 -4.28 -6.99 -8.18
C TYR A 360 -2.97 -7.13 -7.40
N GLU A 361 -1.99 -6.36 -7.82
CA GLU A 361 -0.75 -6.11 -7.09
C GLU A 361 -0.42 -4.59 -7.12
N PHE A 362 0.59 -4.13 -6.40
CA PHE A 362 0.93 -2.70 -6.40
C PHE A 362 1.25 -2.17 -7.79
N GLY A 363 1.85 -3.00 -8.65
CA GLY A 363 2.03 -2.70 -10.07
C GLY A 363 0.72 -2.37 -10.81
N SER A 364 -0.43 -2.84 -10.33
CA SER A 364 -1.75 -2.50 -10.90
C SER A 364 -2.09 -1.01 -10.73
N ILE A 365 -1.72 -0.41 -9.59
CA ILE A 365 -1.93 1.02 -9.31
C ILE A 365 -1.01 1.87 -10.18
N LEU A 366 0.26 1.45 -10.32
CA LEU A 366 1.22 2.15 -11.18
C LEU A 366 0.80 2.06 -12.65
N ARG A 367 0.37 0.87 -13.09
CA ARG A 367 -0.22 0.67 -14.43
C ARG A 367 -1.41 1.59 -14.70
N PHE A 368 -2.33 1.71 -13.73
CA PHE A 368 -3.46 2.63 -13.84
C PHE A 368 -3.00 4.07 -13.98
N THR A 369 -2.00 4.48 -13.21
CA THR A 369 -1.41 5.83 -13.25
C THR A 369 -0.76 6.10 -14.60
N GLU A 370 0.02 5.17 -15.11
CA GLU A 370 0.64 5.25 -16.44
C GLU A 370 -0.41 5.39 -17.55
N ASP A 371 -1.48 4.60 -17.47
CA ASP A 371 -2.58 4.67 -18.44
C ASP A 371 -3.34 6.00 -18.34
N ALA A 372 -3.53 6.55 -17.14
CA ALA A 372 -4.20 7.84 -16.95
C ALA A 372 -3.41 9.01 -17.56
N PHE A 373 -2.09 8.99 -17.41
CA PHE A 373 -1.22 10.06 -17.87
C PHE A 373 -0.47 9.74 -19.18
N ARG A 374 -0.74 8.58 -19.79
CA ARG A 374 -0.12 8.12 -21.04
C ARG A 374 1.40 7.97 -20.94
N LEU A 375 1.85 7.52 -19.80
CA LEU A 375 3.26 7.27 -19.54
C LEU A 375 3.70 5.94 -20.15
N PRO A 376 4.99 5.76 -20.47
CA PRO A 376 5.55 4.44 -20.76
C PRO A 376 5.50 3.56 -19.51
N ARG A 377 5.66 2.25 -19.67
CA ARG A 377 5.91 1.32 -18.57
C ARG A 377 7.29 1.59 -17.98
N LEU A 378 7.46 1.27 -16.68
CA LEU A 378 8.69 1.58 -15.94
C LEU A 378 9.90 0.79 -16.45
N GLY A 379 9.71 -0.49 -16.74
CA GLY A 379 10.80 -1.33 -17.21
C GLY A 379 10.34 -2.66 -17.79
N ALA A 380 11.29 -3.53 -18.13
CA ALA A 380 10.98 -4.84 -18.65
C ALA A 380 10.56 -5.82 -17.54
N MET A 381 9.59 -6.68 -17.82
CA MET A 381 9.19 -7.77 -16.89
C MET A 381 10.38 -8.68 -16.54
N ALA A 382 11.29 -8.91 -17.50
CA ALA A 382 12.49 -9.70 -17.27
C ALA A 382 13.41 -9.12 -16.19
N ASP A 383 13.34 -7.80 -15.95
CA ASP A 383 14.09 -7.09 -14.92
C ASP A 383 13.27 -6.94 -13.62
N GLY A 384 12.12 -7.61 -13.55
CA GLY A 384 11.26 -7.67 -12.36
C GLY A 384 10.24 -6.56 -12.22
N TYR A 385 10.06 -5.69 -13.21
CA TYR A 385 8.99 -4.69 -13.23
C TYR A 385 7.64 -5.35 -13.48
N THR A 386 6.65 -5.05 -12.65
CA THR A 386 5.37 -5.78 -12.66
C THR A 386 4.21 -5.01 -13.27
N ASP A 387 4.37 -3.71 -13.52
CA ASP A 387 3.35 -2.83 -14.12
C ASP A 387 2.85 -3.31 -15.50
N GLN A 388 3.64 -4.10 -16.23
CA GLN A 388 3.20 -4.71 -17.48
C GLN A 388 2.30 -5.93 -17.28
N ARG A 389 2.61 -6.81 -16.28
CA ARG A 389 1.85 -8.04 -16.01
C ARG A 389 0.63 -7.80 -15.13
N ALA A 390 0.70 -6.82 -14.24
CA ALA A 390 -0.32 -6.53 -13.25
C ALA A 390 -1.69 -6.32 -13.90
N ALA A 391 -2.76 -6.80 -13.30
CA ALA A 391 -4.12 -6.57 -13.76
C ALA A 391 -4.45 -5.07 -13.76
N ASN A 392 -5.28 -4.62 -14.68
CA ASN A 392 -5.61 -3.21 -14.79
C ASN A 392 -6.83 -2.86 -13.92
N ILE A 393 -6.64 -2.01 -12.92
CA ILE A 393 -7.69 -1.57 -11.99
C ILE A 393 -8.84 -0.79 -12.68
N ILE A 394 -8.68 -0.42 -13.92
CA ILE A 394 -9.73 0.29 -14.68
C ILE A 394 -11.05 -0.49 -14.77
N ASP A 395 -11.02 -1.81 -14.62
CA ASP A 395 -12.21 -2.67 -14.58
C ASP A 395 -13.17 -2.34 -13.42
N SER A 396 -12.65 -1.70 -12.36
CA SER A 396 -13.43 -1.19 -11.23
C SER A 396 -14.17 0.13 -11.53
N PHE A 397 -13.88 0.78 -12.67
CA PHE A 397 -14.42 2.10 -13.01
C PHE A 397 -15.54 2.01 -14.07
N ASP A 398 -16.53 2.89 -13.94
CA ASP A 398 -17.62 3.06 -14.90
C ASP A 398 -17.66 4.51 -15.38
N PHE A 399 -17.01 4.78 -16.50
CA PHE A 399 -16.97 6.10 -17.14
C PHE A 399 -18.20 6.38 -18.03
N THR A 400 -19.15 5.47 -18.12
CA THR A 400 -20.43 5.71 -18.81
C THR A 400 -21.37 6.54 -17.97
N GLN A 401 -21.12 6.67 -16.67
CA GLN A 401 -21.85 7.52 -15.72
C GLN A 401 -21.14 8.87 -15.54
N GLY A 402 -21.92 9.89 -15.19
CA GLY A 402 -21.35 11.15 -14.68
C GLY A 402 -20.71 10.99 -13.29
N PRO A 403 -19.85 11.93 -12.89
CA PRO A 403 -19.19 11.86 -11.59
C PRO A 403 -20.19 11.91 -10.44
N ARG A 404 -20.14 10.93 -9.55
CA ARG A 404 -21.02 10.83 -8.38
C ARG A 404 -20.71 11.96 -7.40
N LYS A 405 -21.75 12.52 -6.76
CA LYS A 405 -21.57 13.47 -5.66
C LYS A 405 -20.87 12.80 -4.48
N PHE A 406 -19.92 13.50 -3.88
CA PHE A 406 -19.26 13.04 -2.68
C PHE A 406 -20.20 13.03 -1.48
N ARG A 407 -20.00 12.09 -0.59
CA ARG A 407 -20.70 11.98 0.70
C ARG A 407 -19.66 11.83 1.79
N THR A 408 -19.59 12.78 2.69
CA THR A 408 -18.64 12.84 3.80
C THR A 408 -18.55 11.49 4.54
N ILE A 409 -17.33 11.08 4.83
CA ILE A 409 -17.00 9.92 5.65
C ILE A 409 -16.91 10.39 7.10
N ARG A 410 -17.74 9.84 7.97
CA ARG A 410 -17.66 10.14 9.40
C ARG A 410 -16.42 9.48 9.99
N SER A 411 -15.70 10.21 10.85
CA SER A 411 -14.52 9.74 11.55
C SER A 411 -14.49 10.27 12.98
N LYS A 412 -13.68 9.69 13.82
CA LYS A 412 -13.52 10.06 15.24
C LYS A 412 -12.81 11.39 15.40
N TYR A 413 -11.72 11.58 14.66
CA TYR A 413 -10.92 12.82 14.71
C TYR A 413 -11.22 13.68 13.49
N PRO A 414 -11.44 15.02 13.66
CA PRO A 414 -11.68 15.92 12.55
C PRO A 414 -10.38 16.26 11.80
N THR A 415 -10.48 16.80 10.59
CA THR A 415 -9.32 17.26 9.79
C THR A 415 -8.41 18.21 10.57
N SER A 416 -8.97 19.10 11.39
CA SER A 416 -8.20 20.04 12.22
C SER A 416 -7.29 19.37 13.24
N TYR A 417 -7.61 18.14 13.68
CA TYR A 417 -6.73 17.37 14.54
C TYR A 417 -5.38 17.13 13.86
N PHE A 418 -5.40 16.70 12.61
CA PHE A 418 -4.18 16.40 11.84
C PHE A 418 -3.44 17.66 11.41
N LEU A 419 -4.15 18.69 10.98
CA LEU A 419 -3.53 19.97 10.59
C LEU A 419 -2.77 20.64 11.72
N ASN A 420 -3.18 20.43 12.97
CA ASN A 420 -2.56 21.03 14.15
C ASN A 420 -1.62 20.06 14.90
N ALA A 421 -1.50 18.81 14.44
CA ALA A 421 -0.65 17.84 15.09
C ALA A 421 0.84 18.14 14.80
N ALA A 422 1.66 18.04 15.84
CA ALA A 422 3.11 18.01 15.67
C ALA A 422 3.51 16.64 15.04
N ALA A 423 4.59 16.64 14.26
CA ALA A 423 5.20 15.39 13.81
C ALA A 423 5.61 14.54 15.02
N SER A 424 5.35 13.25 14.97
CA SER A 424 5.69 12.33 16.07
C SER A 424 7.19 12.20 16.27
N MET A 425 7.96 12.42 15.20
CA MET A 425 9.40 12.22 15.15
C MET A 425 9.82 10.79 15.54
N ARG A 426 8.89 9.87 15.50
CA ARG A 426 9.11 8.46 15.70
C ARG A 426 9.30 7.81 14.33
N ALA A 427 10.38 7.05 14.20
CA ALA A 427 10.61 6.23 13.04
C ALA A 427 9.50 5.18 12.87
N PRO A 428 9.21 4.74 11.63
CA PRO A 428 8.54 3.47 11.44
C PRO A 428 9.32 2.38 12.18
N ASP A 429 8.64 1.32 12.51
CA ASP A 429 9.30 0.21 13.17
C ASP A 429 10.46 -0.32 12.30
N ASP A 430 11.56 -0.65 12.95
CA ASP A 430 12.80 -1.12 12.36
C ASP A 430 12.88 -2.64 12.43
N GLU A 431 11.79 -3.28 12.11
CA GLU A 431 11.61 -4.73 12.15
C GLU A 431 12.72 -5.55 11.49
#